data_e1b7d1ac6cf93b91e3cd518a04efe044
#
_entry.id   e1b7d1ac6cf93b91e3cd518a04efe044
#
_cell.length_a   1.000
_cell.length_b   1.000
_cell.length_c   1.000
_cell.angle_alpha   90.00
_cell.angle_beta   90.00
_cell.angle_gamma   90.00
#
_symmetry.space_group_name_H-M   'P 1'
#
loop_
_entity.id
_entity.type
_entity.pdbx_description
1 polymer ?
#
loop_
_entity_poly.entity_id
_entity_poly.type
_entity_poly.pdbx_seq_one_letter_code
_entity_poly.pdbx_strand_id
1 'polypeptide(L)'
;GGKLYRQGLIKMNEFVTLCARDRIPMLWIQDTTGIDVGNDAERAELLGLGQSLIYSIQSSDLPMMEITLRKGTAAAHYVLGGPQGNDTNAFSIGTATTEIYVMHGETAAAAMYARRLVKDEKAGKDLQPTIDKMNELIQDYAHKSSPKFCAKAGLTDEIVDMNDMRPYIQAFANACYQNPESICPFHQMLLPRVIRDYDNLNQKA
;
A
#
# COMPACT_ATOMS: atom_id res chain seq x y z
N GLY A 1 -3.64 -2.06 -16.36
CA GLY A 1 -3.41 -3.17 -15.49
C GLY A 1 -3.24 -2.71 -14.07
N GLY A 2 -2.88 -3.60 -13.19
CA GLY A 2 -2.57 -3.28 -11.81
C GLY A 2 -3.74 -3.37 -10.84
N LYS A 3 -4.96 -3.70 -11.28
CA LYS A 3 -6.06 -4.00 -10.35
C LYS A 3 -5.91 -5.39 -9.74
N LEU A 4 -6.32 -5.52 -8.49
CA LEU A 4 -6.41 -6.78 -7.80
C LEU A 4 -7.80 -7.39 -8.01
N TYR A 5 -7.82 -8.61 -8.52
CA TYR A 5 -9.01 -9.42 -8.76
C TYR A 5 -9.03 -10.64 -7.84
N ARG A 6 -10.18 -11.30 -7.78
CA ARG A 6 -10.41 -12.47 -6.92
C ARG A 6 -9.28 -13.51 -6.99
N GLN A 7 -8.90 -13.95 -8.17
CA GLN A 7 -7.87 -14.97 -8.34
C GLN A 7 -6.48 -14.50 -7.87
N GLY A 8 -6.18 -13.22 -8.08
CA GLY A 8 -4.94 -12.61 -7.59
C GLY A 8 -4.87 -12.60 -6.07
N LEU A 9 -5.95 -12.21 -5.39
CA LEU A 9 -6.03 -12.19 -3.93
C LEU A 9 -5.91 -13.58 -3.33
N ILE A 10 -6.57 -14.60 -3.91
CA ILE A 10 -6.44 -15.99 -3.50
C ILE A 10 -5.00 -16.47 -3.63
N LYS A 11 -4.38 -16.26 -4.79
CA LYS A 11 -2.99 -16.66 -5.05
C LYS A 11 -2.01 -15.99 -4.08
N MET A 12 -2.18 -14.69 -3.84
CA MET A 12 -1.32 -13.97 -2.90
C MET A 12 -1.47 -14.49 -1.47
N ASN A 13 -2.70 -14.77 -1.04
CA ASN A 13 -2.97 -15.31 0.29
C ASN A 13 -2.28 -16.69 0.50
N GLU A 14 -2.42 -17.56 -0.49
CA GLU A 14 -1.74 -18.88 -0.48
C GLU A 14 -0.21 -18.71 -0.48
N PHE A 15 0.31 -17.78 -1.26
CA PHE A 15 1.74 -17.53 -1.35
C PHE A 15 2.32 -16.97 -0.05
N VAL A 16 1.65 -16.03 0.62
CA VAL A 16 2.04 -15.54 1.96
C VAL A 16 2.07 -16.68 2.96
N THR A 17 1.03 -17.51 2.97
CA THR A 17 0.96 -18.66 3.87
C THR A 17 2.09 -19.67 3.63
N LEU A 18 2.42 -19.93 2.37
CA LEU A 18 3.53 -20.81 1.99
C LEU A 18 4.88 -20.24 2.46
N CYS A 19 5.15 -18.95 2.17
CA CYS A 19 6.37 -18.30 2.60
C CYS A 19 6.51 -18.24 4.11
N ALA A 20 5.41 -17.98 4.84
CA ALA A 20 5.39 -17.98 6.29
C ALA A 20 5.71 -19.37 6.88
N ARG A 21 5.13 -20.43 6.31
CA ARG A 21 5.42 -21.81 6.71
C ARG A 21 6.91 -22.15 6.55
N ASP A 22 7.48 -21.76 5.42
CA ASP A 22 8.86 -22.12 5.04
C ASP A 22 9.89 -21.04 5.48
N ARG A 23 9.43 -19.99 6.19
CA ARG A 23 10.25 -18.86 6.68
C ARG A 23 11.05 -18.17 5.58
N ILE A 24 10.42 -17.93 4.44
CA ILE A 24 11.02 -17.27 3.28
C ILE A 24 10.65 -15.79 3.30
N PRO A 25 11.60 -14.85 3.48
CA PRO A 25 11.33 -13.42 3.43
C PRO A 25 10.66 -13.00 2.13
N MET A 26 9.74 -12.05 2.20
CA MET A 26 8.95 -11.62 1.05
C MET A 26 9.36 -10.24 0.55
N LEU A 27 9.36 -10.11 -0.76
CA LEU A 27 9.48 -8.82 -1.45
C LEU A 27 8.19 -8.55 -2.23
N TRP A 28 7.49 -7.50 -1.85
CA TRP A 28 6.37 -6.98 -2.60
C TRP A 28 6.86 -5.99 -3.64
N ILE A 29 6.57 -6.24 -4.92
CA ILE A 29 6.84 -5.30 -6.01
C ILE A 29 5.49 -4.90 -6.58
N GLN A 30 5.09 -3.65 -6.34
CA GLN A 30 3.75 -3.19 -6.69
C GLN A 30 3.74 -2.07 -7.74
N ASP A 31 2.74 -2.14 -8.59
CA ASP A 31 2.24 -1.08 -9.47
C ASP A 31 0.72 -1.30 -9.58
N THR A 32 -0.02 -0.84 -8.56
CA THR A 32 -1.44 -1.15 -8.42
C THR A 32 -2.32 0.08 -8.45
N THR A 33 -3.44 -0.04 -9.14
CA THR A 33 -4.47 1.00 -9.23
C THR A 33 -5.67 0.73 -8.31
N GLY A 34 -5.59 -0.29 -7.47
CA GLY A 34 -6.63 -0.61 -6.50
C GLY A 34 -7.15 -2.04 -6.58
N ILE A 35 -8.02 -2.39 -5.65
CA ILE A 35 -8.84 -3.60 -5.70
C ILE A 35 -10.02 -3.31 -6.65
N ASP A 36 -10.45 -4.29 -7.41
CA ASP A 36 -11.60 -4.12 -8.31
C ASP A 36 -12.88 -3.78 -7.54
N VAL A 37 -13.76 -3.02 -8.16
CA VAL A 37 -14.97 -2.48 -7.54
C VAL A 37 -16.20 -2.71 -8.42
N GLY A 38 -17.37 -2.68 -7.82
CA GLY A 38 -18.65 -2.84 -8.49
C GLY A 38 -19.39 -4.10 -8.07
N ASN A 39 -20.60 -4.28 -8.55
CA ASN A 39 -21.50 -5.36 -8.13
C ASN A 39 -20.89 -6.76 -8.33
N ASP A 40 -20.16 -6.96 -9.42
CA ASP A 40 -19.53 -8.26 -9.70
C ASP A 40 -18.35 -8.53 -8.76
N ALA A 41 -17.57 -7.49 -8.42
CA ALA A 41 -16.50 -7.56 -7.45
C ALA A 41 -17.04 -7.88 -6.04
N GLU A 42 -18.14 -7.24 -5.64
CA GLU A 42 -18.78 -7.52 -4.35
C GLU A 42 -19.36 -8.94 -4.29
N ARG A 43 -20.03 -9.40 -5.35
CA ARG A 43 -20.51 -10.78 -5.46
C ARG A 43 -19.38 -11.82 -5.48
N ALA A 44 -18.21 -11.43 -5.96
CA ALA A 44 -17.01 -12.26 -5.94
C ALA A 44 -16.26 -12.22 -4.59
N GLU A 45 -16.83 -11.56 -3.56
CA GLU A 45 -16.31 -11.49 -2.20
C GLU A 45 -14.90 -10.88 -2.09
N LEU A 46 -14.56 -9.91 -2.97
CA LEU A 46 -13.22 -9.32 -3.01
C LEU A 46 -12.83 -8.68 -1.68
N LEU A 47 -13.76 -8.05 -0.98
CA LEU A 47 -13.50 -7.44 0.33
C LEU A 47 -13.08 -8.48 1.37
N GLY A 48 -13.79 -9.61 1.42
CA GLY A 48 -13.46 -10.72 2.33
C GLY A 48 -12.11 -11.37 2.01
N LEU A 49 -11.78 -11.51 0.72
CA LEU A 49 -10.47 -12.00 0.28
C LEU A 49 -9.34 -11.02 0.59
N GLY A 50 -9.57 -9.71 0.45
CA GLY A 50 -8.63 -8.68 0.87
C GLY A 50 -8.37 -8.73 2.38
N GLN A 51 -9.42 -8.86 3.18
CA GLN A 51 -9.31 -9.05 4.64
C GLN A 51 -8.53 -10.32 4.99
N SER A 52 -8.81 -11.43 4.31
CA SER A 52 -8.08 -12.69 4.51
C SER A 52 -6.59 -12.54 4.24
N LEU A 53 -6.22 -11.82 3.16
CA LEU A 53 -4.82 -11.55 2.84
C LEU A 53 -4.15 -10.68 3.90
N ILE A 54 -4.79 -9.60 4.36
CA ILE A 54 -4.29 -8.76 5.45
C ILE A 54 -4.07 -9.60 6.71
N TYR A 55 -5.04 -10.45 7.05
CA TYR A 55 -4.92 -11.33 8.21
C TYR A 55 -3.74 -12.29 8.09
N SER A 56 -3.55 -12.91 6.93
CA SER A 56 -2.41 -13.80 6.69
C SER A 56 -1.06 -13.09 6.79
N ILE A 57 -0.96 -11.87 6.27
CA ILE A 57 0.24 -11.04 6.39
C ILE A 57 0.50 -10.68 7.85
N GLN A 58 -0.48 -10.16 8.55
CA GLN A 58 -0.31 -9.67 9.93
C GLN A 58 -0.18 -10.79 10.96
N SER A 59 -0.68 -11.99 10.69
CA SER A 59 -0.51 -13.15 11.56
C SER A 59 0.79 -13.91 11.30
N SER A 60 1.51 -13.59 10.24
CA SER A 60 2.83 -14.14 9.95
C SER A 60 3.91 -13.24 10.53
N ASP A 61 4.92 -13.82 11.17
CA ASP A 61 6.13 -13.08 11.62
C ASP A 61 7.18 -12.99 10.50
N LEU A 62 6.73 -12.98 9.26
CA LEU A 62 7.58 -13.03 8.09
C LEU A 62 8.13 -11.63 7.76
N PRO A 63 9.46 -11.45 7.68
CA PRO A 63 10.04 -10.20 7.23
C PRO A 63 9.62 -9.88 5.80
N MET A 64 9.16 -8.65 5.57
CA MET A 64 8.71 -8.17 4.27
C MET A 64 9.39 -6.85 3.92
N MET A 65 9.64 -6.66 2.63
CA MET A 65 10.07 -5.39 2.04
C MET A 65 9.11 -5.03 0.92
N GLU A 66 8.81 -3.75 0.78
CA GLU A 66 7.92 -3.26 -0.27
C GLU A 66 8.68 -2.35 -1.25
N ILE A 67 8.36 -2.48 -2.54
CA ILE A 67 8.83 -1.61 -3.62
C ILE A 67 7.63 -1.11 -4.39
N THR A 68 7.33 0.18 -4.30
CA THR A 68 6.36 0.84 -5.18
C THR A 68 7.05 1.30 -6.46
N LEU A 69 6.86 0.58 -7.57
CA LEU A 69 7.47 0.95 -8.85
C LEU A 69 6.86 2.22 -9.45
N ARG A 70 5.53 2.34 -9.41
CA ARG A 70 4.80 3.47 -9.96
C ARG A 70 3.61 3.81 -9.08
N LYS A 71 2.56 3.02 -9.09
CA LYS A 71 1.30 3.31 -8.40
C LYS A 71 1.09 2.43 -7.18
N GLY A 72 0.87 3.08 -6.05
CA GLY A 72 0.39 2.48 -4.82
C GLY A 72 -0.95 3.13 -4.45
N THR A 73 -2.08 2.48 -4.79
CA THR A 73 -3.39 3.10 -4.64
C THR A 73 -4.22 2.44 -3.55
N ALA A 74 -4.68 3.24 -2.60
CA ALA A 74 -5.71 2.91 -1.61
C ALA A 74 -5.47 1.57 -0.88
N ALA A 75 -6.54 0.80 -0.68
CA ALA A 75 -6.50 -0.47 0.02
C ALA A 75 -5.57 -1.51 -0.62
N ALA A 76 -5.35 -1.44 -1.94
CA ALA A 76 -4.41 -2.35 -2.60
C ALA A 76 -2.96 -2.09 -2.19
N HIS A 77 -2.55 -0.81 -2.07
CA HIS A 77 -1.23 -0.46 -1.52
C HIS A 77 -1.08 -0.95 -0.08
N TYR A 78 -2.09 -0.74 0.75
CA TYR A 78 -2.13 -1.23 2.13
C TYR A 78 -1.95 -2.75 2.20
N VAL A 79 -2.68 -3.50 1.37
CA VAL A 79 -2.65 -4.97 1.34
C VAL A 79 -1.32 -5.52 0.84
N LEU A 80 -0.65 -4.80 -0.07
CA LEU A 80 0.62 -5.24 -0.67
C LEU A 80 1.86 -4.75 0.10
N GLY A 81 1.75 -4.55 1.39
CA GLY A 81 2.88 -4.23 2.23
C GLY A 81 3.18 -2.75 2.40
N GLY A 82 2.23 -1.88 2.07
CA GLY A 82 2.38 -0.45 2.32
C GLY A 82 2.75 -0.17 3.78
N PRO A 83 3.71 0.74 4.05
CA PRO A 83 4.35 0.87 5.35
C PRO A 83 3.41 1.26 6.49
N GLN A 84 2.32 1.94 6.20
CA GLN A 84 1.35 2.36 7.23
C GLN A 84 0.31 1.29 7.58
N GLY A 85 0.28 0.19 6.86
CA GLY A 85 -0.73 -0.85 7.02
C GLY A 85 -0.20 -2.19 7.44
N ASN A 86 1.11 -2.35 7.53
CA ASN A 86 1.71 -3.66 7.71
C ASN A 86 2.83 -3.64 8.75
N ASP A 87 2.56 -4.26 9.88
CA ASP A 87 3.52 -4.36 11.00
C ASP A 87 4.77 -5.19 10.66
N THR A 88 4.70 -6.01 9.62
CA THR A 88 5.79 -6.90 9.20
C THR A 88 6.66 -6.31 8.10
N ASN A 89 6.31 -5.13 7.58
CA ASN A 89 7.11 -4.45 6.59
C ASN A 89 8.34 -3.81 7.25
N ALA A 90 9.51 -4.36 6.98
CA ALA A 90 10.76 -3.89 7.53
C ALA A 90 11.27 -2.62 6.84
N PHE A 91 10.98 -2.47 5.54
CA PHE A 91 11.49 -1.37 4.73
C PHE A 91 10.67 -1.20 3.45
N SER A 92 10.39 0.05 3.05
CA SER A 92 9.70 0.36 1.80
C SER A 92 10.49 1.35 0.96
N ILE A 93 10.57 1.09 -0.33
CA ILE A 93 11.21 1.99 -1.28
C ILE A 93 10.29 2.33 -2.45
N GLY A 94 10.41 3.58 -2.89
CA GLY A 94 9.80 4.06 -4.11
C GLY A 94 10.83 4.34 -5.20
N THR A 95 10.36 4.57 -6.40
CA THR A 95 11.15 5.02 -7.56
C THR A 95 10.86 6.48 -7.88
N ALA A 96 11.58 7.03 -8.85
CA ALA A 96 11.31 8.38 -9.36
C ALA A 96 9.89 8.55 -9.95
N THR A 97 9.19 7.45 -10.22
CA THR A 97 7.82 7.45 -10.77
C THR A 97 6.77 7.01 -9.77
N THR A 98 7.13 6.84 -8.50
CA THR A 98 6.21 6.44 -7.44
C THR A 98 5.12 7.49 -7.21
N GLU A 99 3.89 7.03 -7.16
CA GLU A 99 2.70 7.80 -6.80
C GLU A 99 1.90 7.01 -5.76
N ILE A 100 1.77 7.54 -4.55
CA ILE A 100 0.97 6.92 -3.48
C ILE A 100 -0.21 7.83 -3.15
N TYR A 101 -1.42 7.32 -3.29
CA TYR A 101 -2.67 8.08 -3.07
C TYR A 101 -3.87 7.17 -2.83
N VAL A 102 -4.92 7.75 -2.27
CA VAL A 102 -6.20 7.04 -2.04
C VAL A 102 -6.96 6.86 -3.36
N MET A 103 -7.00 7.90 -4.19
CA MET A 103 -7.64 7.89 -5.52
C MET A 103 -6.98 8.92 -6.42
N HIS A 104 -7.13 8.76 -7.73
CA HIS A 104 -6.65 9.75 -8.70
C HIS A 104 -7.30 11.11 -8.53
N GLY A 105 -6.55 12.18 -8.75
CA GLY A 105 -7.04 13.55 -8.62
C GLY A 105 -8.26 13.84 -9.49
N GLU A 106 -8.30 13.33 -10.72
CA GLU A 106 -9.42 13.45 -11.64
C GLU A 106 -10.68 12.76 -11.09
N THR A 107 -10.51 11.59 -10.47
CA THR A 107 -11.63 10.87 -9.83
C THR A 107 -12.15 11.64 -8.63
N ALA A 108 -11.26 12.18 -7.80
CA ALA A 108 -11.64 13.02 -6.66
C ALA A 108 -12.37 14.29 -7.10
N ALA A 109 -11.84 14.97 -8.12
CA ALA A 109 -12.45 16.18 -8.68
C ALA A 109 -13.85 15.88 -9.28
N ALA A 110 -13.99 14.79 -10.02
CA ALA A 110 -15.27 14.37 -10.55
C ALA A 110 -16.28 14.03 -9.42
N ALA A 111 -15.86 13.28 -8.41
CA ALA A 111 -16.70 12.94 -7.28
C ALA A 111 -17.22 14.18 -6.52
N MET A 112 -16.37 15.19 -6.34
CA MET A 112 -16.72 16.41 -5.61
C MET A 112 -17.56 17.39 -6.43
N TYR A 113 -17.28 17.53 -7.72
CA TYR A 113 -17.78 18.67 -8.51
C TYR A 113 -18.71 18.30 -9.67
N ALA A 114 -18.80 17.01 -10.10
CA ALA A 114 -19.65 16.64 -11.26
C ALA A 114 -21.11 17.05 -11.10
N ARG A 115 -21.70 16.85 -9.90
CA ARG A 115 -23.07 17.25 -9.63
C ARG A 115 -23.29 18.76 -9.72
N ARG A 116 -22.27 19.52 -9.30
CA ARG A 116 -22.31 20.98 -9.35
C ARG A 116 -22.20 21.48 -10.78
N LEU A 117 -21.30 20.91 -11.59
CA LEU A 117 -21.18 21.21 -13.01
C LEU A 117 -22.50 21.03 -13.73
N VAL A 118 -23.16 19.86 -13.57
CA VAL A 118 -24.45 19.58 -14.20
C VAL A 118 -25.55 20.57 -13.73
N LYS A 119 -25.54 20.95 -12.46
CA LYS A 119 -26.51 21.93 -11.92
C LYS A 119 -26.28 23.33 -12.48
N ASP A 120 -25.03 23.77 -12.53
CA ASP A 120 -24.66 25.10 -13.01
C ASP A 120 -24.89 25.21 -14.53
N GLU A 121 -24.59 24.15 -15.30
CA GLU A 121 -24.89 24.05 -16.73
C GLU A 121 -26.40 24.19 -17.02
N LYS A 122 -27.24 23.44 -16.31
CA LYS A 122 -28.70 23.55 -16.45
C LYS A 122 -29.25 24.91 -16.06
N ALA A 123 -28.56 25.62 -15.19
CA ALA A 123 -28.95 26.97 -14.77
C ALA A 123 -28.35 28.07 -15.65
N GLY A 124 -27.63 27.74 -16.74
CA GLY A 124 -26.98 28.69 -17.64
C GLY A 124 -25.89 29.53 -16.98
N LYS A 125 -25.28 29.04 -15.91
CA LYS A 125 -24.18 29.73 -15.21
C LYS A 125 -22.85 29.46 -15.85
N ASP A 126 -21.90 30.37 -15.61
CA ASP A 126 -20.51 30.16 -15.96
C ASP A 126 -19.94 28.92 -15.22
N LEU A 127 -19.40 27.98 -15.95
CA LEU A 127 -18.81 26.74 -15.44
C LEU A 127 -17.34 26.90 -15.03
N GLN A 128 -16.67 27.97 -15.54
CA GLN A 128 -15.24 28.16 -15.36
C GLN A 128 -14.79 28.15 -13.89
N PRO A 129 -15.50 28.81 -12.95
CA PRO A 129 -15.09 28.78 -11.54
C PRO A 129 -15.16 27.40 -10.90
N THR A 130 -15.97 26.49 -11.42
CA THR A 130 -16.04 25.09 -10.93
C THR A 130 -14.94 24.26 -11.57
N ILE A 131 -14.66 24.47 -12.86
CA ILE A 131 -13.55 23.84 -13.57
C ILE A 131 -12.21 24.21 -12.94
N ASP A 132 -12.02 25.48 -12.60
CA ASP A 132 -10.78 25.96 -11.95
C ASP A 132 -10.54 25.24 -10.62
N LYS A 133 -11.58 25.08 -9.78
CA LYS A 133 -11.48 24.32 -8.53
C LYS A 133 -11.19 22.83 -8.74
N MET A 134 -11.71 22.24 -9.81
CA MET A 134 -11.37 20.87 -10.18
C MET A 134 -9.90 20.75 -10.54
N ASN A 135 -9.37 21.69 -11.32
CA ASN A 135 -7.97 21.72 -11.72
C ASN A 135 -7.03 21.94 -10.52
N GLU A 136 -7.39 22.85 -9.61
CA GLU A 136 -6.64 23.07 -8.37
C GLU A 136 -6.57 21.77 -7.54
N LEU A 137 -7.68 21.05 -7.40
CA LEU A 137 -7.72 19.80 -6.67
C LEU A 137 -6.87 18.72 -7.34
N ILE A 138 -6.92 18.60 -8.67
CA ILE A 138 -6.10 17.65 -9.43
C ILE A 138 -4.61 17.95 -9.22
N GLN A 139 -4.22 19.23 -9.27
CA GLN A 139 -2.83 19.63 -9.03
C GLN A 139 -2.37 19.35 -7.59
N ASP A 140 -3.23 19.59 -6.60
CA ASP A 140 -2.94 19.26 -5.20
C ASP A 140 -2.72 17.76 -5.00
N TYR A 141 -3.55 16.92 -5.62
CA TYR A 141 -3.38 15.47 -5.61
C TYR A 141 -2.07 15.04 -6.28
N ALA A 142 -1.76 15.61 -7.45
CA ALA A 142 -0.51 15.32 -8.16
C ALA A 142 0.72 15.70 -7.32
N HIS A 143 0.67 16.82 -6.61
CA HIS A 143 1.74 17.23 -5.71
C HIS A 143 1.88 16.26 -4.52
N LYS A 144 0.77 15.94 -3.85
CA LYS A 144 0.75 15.09 -2.64
C LYS A 144 1.03 13.61 -2.91
N SER A 145 0.90 13.16 -4.16
CA SER A 145 1.25 11.80 -4.57
C SER A 145 2.67 11.69 -5.14
N SER A 146 3.38 12.80 -5.31
CA SER A 146 4.72 12.81 -5.89
C SER A 146 5.74 12.03 -5.04
N PRO A 147 6.78 11.45 -5.65
CA PRO A 147 7.78 10.67 -4.92
C PRO A 147 8.41 11.43 -3.76
N LYS A 148 8.77 12.69 -4.02
CA LYS A 148 9.36 13.57 -3.01
C LYS A 148 8.42 13.84 -1.83
N PHE A 149 7.13 14.03 -2.11
CA PHE A 149 6.13 14.20 -1.04
C PHE A 149 5.94 12.91 -0.28
N CYS A 150 5.83 11.77 -0.97
CA CYS A 150 5.64 10.46 -0.35
C CYS A 150 6.77 10.12 0.63
N ALA A 151 8.03 10.32 0.22
CA ALA A 151 9.19 10.11 1.10
C ALA A 151 9.18 11.08 2.29
N LYS A 152 8.91 12.37 2.04
CA LYS A 152 8.85 13.39 3.10
C LYS A 152 7.73 13.15 4.11
N ALA A 153 6.62 12.59 3.65
CA ALA A 153 5.46 12.27 4.49
C ALA A 153 5.54 10.90 5.18
N GLY A 154 6.59 10.12 4.93
CA GLY A 154 6.75 8.77 5.48
C GLY A 154 5.84 7.73 4.84
N LEU A 155 5.37 7.97 3.61
CA LEU A 155 4.60 7.00 2.82
C LEU A 155 5.50 5.97 2.14
N THR A 156 6.78 6.24 2.06
CA THR A 156 7.87 5.33 1.70
C THR A 156 9.12 5.78 2.43
N ASP A 157 10.01 4.87 2.77
CA ASP A 157 11.21 5.20 3.53
C ASP A 157 12.25 5.93 2.67
N GLU A 158 12.39 5.53 1.41
CA GLU A 158 13.36 6.11 0.50
C GLU A 158 12.90 6.07 -0.97
N ILE A 159 13.40 7.02 -1.77
CA ILE A 159 13.26 7.01 -3.23
C ILE A 159 14.59 6.61 -3.83
N VAL A 160 14.60 5.52 -4.57
CA VAL A 160 15.80 4.87 -5.09
C VAL A 160 15.78 4.82 -6.62
N ASP A 161 16.93 5.05 -7.25
CA ASP A 161 17.06 4.81 -8.70
C ASP A 161 16.92 3.31 -9.00
N MET A 162 16.32 3.00 -10.14
CA MET A 162 16.13 1.60 -10.57
C MET A 162 17.46 0.82 -10.66
N ASN A 163 18.55 1.48 -11.00
CA ASN A 163 19.86 0.86 -11.08
C ASN A 163 20.43 0.48 -9.71
N ASP A 164 20.03 1.20 -8.68
CA ASP A 164 20.50 1.02 -7.30
C ASP A 164 19.58 0.11 -6.47
N MET A 165 18.45 -0.32 -7.02
CA MET A 165 17.47 -1.12 -6.30
C MET A 165 17.98 -2.48 -5.84
N ARG A 166 18.84 -3.14 -6.64
CA ARG A 166 19.37 -4.46 -6.33
C ARG A 166 20.17 -4.51 -5.02
N PRO A 167 21.07 -3.55 -4.71
CA PRO A 167 21.75 -3.49 -3.42
C PRO A 167 20.81 -3.46 -2.21
N TYR A 168 19.70 -2.73 -2.28
CA TYR A 168 18.67 -2.68 -1.21
C TYR A 168 18.02 -4.04 -1.00
N ILE A 169 17.64 -4.71 -2.09
CA ILE A 169 17.04 -6.06 -2.03
C ILE A 169 18.05 -7.05 -1.43
N GLN A 170 19.32 -6.97 -1.85
CA GLN A 170 20.38 -7.83 -1.30
C GLN A 170 20.62 -7.58 0.18
N ALA A 171 20.63 -6.31 0.60
CA ALA A 171 20.80 -5.94 2.00
C ALA A 171 19.65 -6.49 2.86
N PHE A 172 18.40 -6.32 2.41
CA PHE A 172 17.24 -6.90 3.05
C PHE A 172 17.31 -8.43 3.17
N ALA A 173 17.58 -9.11 2.06
CA ALA A 173 17.71 -10.57 2.05
C ALA A 173 18.83 -11.06 2.98
N ASN A 174 19.98 -10.44 2.93
CA ASN A 174 21.13 -10.77 3.79
C ASN A 174 20.77 -10.58 5.28
N ALA A 175 20.13 -9.47 5.63
CA ALA A 175 19.71 -9.22 7.00
C ALA A 175 18.74 -10.30 7.50
N CYS A 176 17.76 -10.70 6.69
CA CYS A 176 16.81 -11.75 7.03
C CYS A 176 17.48 -13.11 7.25
N TYR A 177 18.41 -13.49 6.39
CA TYR A 177 19.08 -14.80 6.49
C TYR A 177 20.21 -14.82 7.53
N GLN A 178 20.79 -13.68 7.89
CA GLN A 178 21.77 -13.59 9.00
C GLN A 178 21.09 -13.70 10.37
N ASN A 179 19.82 -13.33 10.46
CA ASN A 179 19.07 -13.41 11.71
C ASN A 179 17.67 -14.04 11.46
N PRO A 180 17.62 -15.35 11.19
CA PRO A 180 16.37 -16.04 10.86
C PRO A 180 15.34 -16.08 12.00
N GLU A 181 15.79 -15.77 13.23
CA GLU A 181 14.93 -15.65 14.41
C GLU A 181 14.45 -14.20 14.64
N SER A 182 14.83 -13.25 13.78
CA SER A 182 14.41 -11.86 13.95
C SER A 182 12.90 -11.74 13.74
N ILE A 183 12.28 -11.10 14.71
CA ILE A 183 10.85 -10.74 14.65
C ILE A 183 10.79 -9.30 14.16
N CYS A 184 9.98 -9.01 13.16
CA CYS A 184 9.73 -7.63 12.76
C CYS A 184 9.10 -6.86 13.94
N PRO A 185 9.54 -5.62 14.18
CA PRO A 185 8.98 -4.83 15.25
C PRO A 185 7.49 -4.60 15.00
N PHE A 186 6.69 -4.81 16.02
CA PHE A 186 5.25 -4.57 15.97
C PHE A 186 4.97 -3.07 15.86
N HIS A 187 3.89 -2.73 15.19
CA HIS A 187 3.41 -1.37 15.14
C HIS A 187 3.10 -0.85 16.56
N GLN A 188 3.57 0.34 16.90
CA GLN A 188 3.44 0.92 18.24
C GLN A 188 2.01 1.05 18.75
N MET A 189 1.03 1.11 17.84
CA MET A 189 -0.39 1.15 18.18
C MET A 189 -0.97 -0.20 18.65
N LEU A 190 -0.19 -1.28 18.58
CA LEU A 190 -0.60 -2.62 18.99
C LEU A 190 0.01 -3.00 20.35
N LEU A 191 -0.16 -2.12 21.32
CA LEU A 191 0.36 -2.26 22.67
C LEU A 191 0.19 -3.67 23.30
N PRO A 192 -0.97 -4.34 23.19
CA PRO A 192 -1.12 -5.68 23.75
C PRO A 192 -0.20 -6.73 23.11
N ARG A 193 0.10 -6.61 21.82
CA ARG A 193 1.05 -7.51 21.13
C ARG A 193 2.48 -7.23 21.56
N VAL A 194 2.85 -5.97 21.65
CA VAL A 194 4.17 -5.54 22.13
C VAL A 194 4.41 -6.04 23.55
N ILE A 195 3.44 -5.89 24.47
CA ILE A 195 3.54 -6.37 25.86
C ILE A 195 3.72 -7.89 25.89
N ARG A 196 2.92 -8.61 25.12
CA ARG A 196 3.01 -10.09 25.08
C ARG A 196 4.40 -10.56 24.62
N ASP A 197 4.97 -9.93 23.60
CA ASP A 197 6.26 -10.34 23.07
C ASP A 197 7.41 -9.90 23.99
N TYR A 198 7.30 -8.79 24.66
CA TYR A 198 8.25 -8.37 25.67
C TYR A 198 8.31 -9.35 26.84
N ASP A 199 7.15 -9.83 27.31
CA ASP A 199 7.08 -10.84 28.35
C ASP A 199 7.71 -12.17 27.92
N ASN A 200 7.51 -12.58 26.69
CA ASN A 200 8.13 -13.78 26.13
C ASN A 200 9.66 -13.68 26.01
N LEU A 201 10.18 -12.49 25.69
CA LEU A 201 11.63 -12.26 25.63
C LEU A 201 12.27 -12.34 27.03
N ASN A 202 11.61 -11.81 28.04
CA ASN A 202 12.09 -11.84 29.42
C ASN A 202 12.03 -13.23 30.06
N GLN A 203 11.18 -14.11 29.56
CA GLN A 203 11.11 -15.50 30.05
C GLN A 203 12.20 -16.43 29.46
N LYS A 204 12.87 -15.98 28.39
CA LYS A 204 13.97 -16.75 27.75
C LYS A 204 15.37 -16.26 28.17
N ALA A 205 15.46 -15.21 28.99
CA ALA A 205 16.69 -14.70 29.58
C ALA A 205 16.85 -15.20 31.02
#